data_3f9a40cc934348c53c9bca05171a45e6
#
_entry.id   3f9a40cc934348c53c9bca05171a45e6
#
_cell.length_a   1.000
_cell.length_b   1.000
_cell.length_c   1.000
_cell.angle_alpha   90.00
_cell.angle_beta   90.00
_cell.angle_gamma   90.00
#
_symmetry.space_group_name_H-M   'P 1'
#
loop_
_entity.id
_entity.type
_entity.pdbx_description
1 polymer ?
#
loop_
_entity_poly.entity_id
_entity_poly.type
_entity_poly.pdbx_seq_one_letter_code
_entity_poly.pdbx_strand_id
1 'polypeptide(L)'
;MKKVLTAILLSTLFFFSVNTFASAESENLKAQEMVYGLEMDENHVKVLGPVFSEDELKSLTDKGFTLDVITLLVSSGESKEDILKREFVSNSTKYYITTTINNPFIQKDYLNMNSKASLPVTSVEEVSYEEYWQRLKEDDERVTIYSDSDSSSTSYKKMTVSVSKKSTGVYTVNNVVDWSTGALNTNEDIIGIGINGNTSPLRGTEYGTQVVRSAVSLTHLQTINYSSSSSKWNRNGDYGLAADLVDGGLGCVRCQVHKISMKYDIKPNVSSVSLIDAYGHYAHQEKSVSISPSFTISKGVLGISVSQQKYFTEHRPQPHAQMPK
;
A
#
# COMPACT_ATOMS: atom_id res chain seq x y z
N MET A 1 0.56 -2.80 44.43
CA MET A 1 0.27 -2.21 43.12
C MET A 1 0.23 -3.36 42.12
N LYS A 2 -0.97 -3.76 41.71
CA LYS A 2 -1.20 -4.91 40.83
C LYS A 2 -1.07 -4.45 39.40
N LYS A 3 -0.05 -4.93 38.70
CA LYS A 3 0.02 -4.79 37.23
C LYS A 3 -0.97 -5.77 36.63
N VAL A 4 -2.05 -5.25 36.07
CA VAL A 4 -2.99 -6.05 35.28
C VAL A 4 -2.36 -6.21 33.90
N LEU A 5 -1.90 -7.43 33.65
CA LEU A 5 -1.45 -7.86 32.34
C LEU A 5 -2.72 -8.18 31.52
N THR A 6 -3.21 -7.24 30.76
CA THR A 6 -4.29 -7.54 29.81
C THR A 6 -3.64 -8.15 28.58
N ALA A 7 -3.59 -9.47 28.56
CA ALA A 7 -3.20 -10.22 27.38
C ALA A 7 -4.19 -9.93 26.27
N ILE A 8 -3.65 -9.50 25.14
CA ILE A 8 -4.37 -9.25 23.90
C ILE A 8 -4.89 -10.59 23.40
N LEU A 9 -6.18 -10.82 23.56
CA LEU A 9 -6.88 -11.96 22.98
C LEU A 9 -7.19 -11.65 21.50
N LEU A 10 -6.15 -11.70 20.67
CA LEU A 10 -6.27 -11.57 19.20
C LEU A 10 -5.79 -12.85 18.50
N SER A 11 -5.68 -13.96 19.23
CA SER A 11 -5.02 -15.16 18.72
C SER A 11 -5.88 -16.40 18.72
N THR A 12 -7.19 -16.29 18.72
CA THR A 12 -7.99 -17.51 18.61
C THR A 12 -9.08 -17.32 17.58
N LEU A 13 -8.74 -17.60 16.33
CA LEU A 13 -9.62 -18.25 15.32
C LEU A 13 -8.98 -18.29 13.94
N PHE A 14 -7.79 -18.92 13.84
CA PHE A 14 -7.32 -19.42 12.55
C PHE A 14 -6.55 -20.72 12.74
N PHE A 15 -7.28 -21.76 13.17
CA PHE A 15 -6.94 -23.12 12.80
C PHE A 15 -8.11 -23.67 12.01
N PHE A 16 -8.07 -23.51 10.72
CA PHE A 16 -8.85 -24.35 9.82
C PHE A 16 -7.92 -25.04 8.84
N SER A 17 -7.99 -26.34 8.98
CA SER A 17 -7.38 -27.36 8.15
C SER A 17 -7.50 -27.03 6.65
N VAL A 18 -6.38 -27.14 5.98
CA VAL A 18 -6.24 -27.17 4.53
C VAL A 18 -6.98 -28.41 4.01
N ASN A 19 -8.21 -28.23 3.56
CA ASN A 19 -8.88 -29.09 2.57
C ASN A 19 -10.32 -28.60 2.39
N THR A 20 -10.53 -27.87 1.32
CA THR A 20 -11.73 -27.57 0.54
C THR A 20 -11.68 -26.12 0.02
N PHE A 21 -10.77 -25.86 -0.89
CA PHE A 21 -10.61 -24.55 -1.50
C PHE A 21 -11.13 -24.53 -2.93
N ALA A 22 -12.42 -24.42 -3.14
CA ALA A 22 -12.95 -23.95 -4.42
C ALA A 22 -14.36 -23.37 -4.39
N SER A 23 -15.12 -23.50 -3.29
CA SER A 23 -16.48 -22.91 -3.23
C SER A 23 -16.77 -22.12 -1.96
N ALA A 24 -15.87 -22.06 -1.01
CA ALA A 24 -16.02 -21.34 0.25
C ALA A 24 -15.36 -19.95 0.25
N GLU A 25 -14.62 -19.61 -0.82
CA GLU A 25 -13.86 -18.35 -0.89
C GLU A 25 -14.73 -17.10 -0.97
N SER A 26 -15.95 -17.19 -1.49
CA SER A 26 -16.84 -16.01 -1.52
C SER A 26 -17.56 -15.75 -0.19
N GLU A 27 -17.66 -16.75 0.69
CA GLU A 27 -18.37 -16.61 1.97
C GLU A 27 -17.43 -16.50 3.19
N ASN A 28 -16.20 -17.04 3.14
CA ASN A 28 -15.27 -16.98 4.26
C ASN A 28 -14.32 -15.75 4.26
N LEU A 29 -14.18 -15.03 3.17
CA LEU A 29 -13.58 -13.69 3.17
C LEU A 29 -14.49 -12.64 3.86
N LYS A 30 -15.71 -13.01 4.22
CA LYS A 30 -16.64 -12.18 5.02
C LYS A 30 -16.39 -12.26 6.52
N ALA A 31 -15.48 -13.07 7.00
CA ALA A 31 -15.15 -13.12 8.42
C ALA A 31 -14.23 -11.95 8.80
N GLN A 32 -14.84 -10.76 8.98
CA GLN A 32 -14.46 -9.81 10.02
C GLN A 32 -13.09 -9.16 9.95
N GLU A 33 -12.76 -8.46 8.88
CA GLU A 33 -11.89 -7.29 9.01
C GLU A 33 -12.73 -6.13 9.59
N MET A 34 -12.89 -6.09 10.90
CA MET A 34 -13.49 -4.93 11.56
C MET A 34 -12.51 -3.76 11.53
N VAL A 35 -12.97 -2.59 11.12
CA VAL A 35 -12.19 -1.36 11.25
C VAL A 35 -12.23 -0.91 12.70
N TYR A 36 -11.11 -1.03 13.38
CA TYR A 36 -10.98 -0.61 14.77
C TYR A 36 -10.44 0.82 14.85
N GLY A 37 -11.01 1.62 15.73
CA GLY A 37 -10.40 2.87 16.18
C GLY A 37 -9.13 2.55 16.96
N LEU A 38 -8.07 3.30 16.72
CA LEU A 38 -6.80 3.17 17.43
C LEU A 38 -6.52 4.48 18.17
N GLU A 39 -6.32 4.41 19.48
CA GLU A 39 -5.78 5.51 20.27
C GLU A 39 -4.28 5.25 20.46
N MET A 40 -3.45 6.17 20.03
CA MET A 40 -2.00 6.11 20.17
C MET A 40 -1.60 6.90 21.41
N ASP A 41 -1.15 6.22 22.46
CA ASP A 41 -0.41 6.81 23.57
C ASP A 41 1.09 6.59 23.34
N GLU A 42 1.96 7.43 23.90
CA GLU A 42 3.42 7.49 23.62
C GLU A 42 4.13 6.12 23.63
N ASN A 43 3.50 5.06 24.16
CA ASN A 43 4.07 3.71 24.20
C ASN A 43 3.06 2.57 23.95
N HIS A 44 1.79 2.82 23.66
CA HIS A 44 0.79 1.76 23.51
C HIS A 44 -0.26 2.10 22.46
N VAL A 45 -0.60 1.10 21.63
CA VAL A 45 -1.76 1.17 20.75
C VAL A 45 -2.97 0.60 21.50
N LYS A 46 -3.94 1.45 21.82
CA LYS A 46 -5.20 1.02 22.42
C LYS A 46 -6.24 0.85 21.32
N VAL A 47 -6.73 -0.37 21.17
CA VAL A 47 -7.85 -0.65 20.27
C VAL A 47 -9.14 -0.19 20.97
N LEU A 48 -9.81 0.82 20.39
CA LEU A 48 -11.02 1.43 20.96
C LEU A 48 -12.31 0.64 20.65
N GLY A 49 -12.20 -0.50 19.97
CA GLY A 49 -13.35 -1.28 19.49
C GLY A 49 -13.71 -0.94 18.04
N PRO A 50 -14.74 -1.60 17.46
CA PRO A 50 -15.14 -1.37 16.10
C PRO A 50 -15.72 0.04 15.94
N VAL A 51 -15.18 0.80 14.98
CA VAL A 51 -15.67 2.15 14.65
C VAL A 51 -17.05 2.08 14.00
N PHE A 52 -17.29 1.04 13.19
CA PHE A 52 -18.51 0.83 12.43
C PHE A 52 -19.20 -0.46 12.85
N SER A 53 -20.54 -0.47 12.81
CA SER A 53 -21.31 -1.71 12.86
C SER A 53 -21.20 -2.48 11.54
N GLU A 54 -21.62 -3.75 11.53
CA GLU A 54 -21.62 -4.59 10.32
C GLU A 54 -22.49 -3.97 9.22
N ASP A 55 -23.67 -3.42 9.56
CA ASP A 55 -24.57 -2.77 8.61
C ASP A 55 -23.96 -1.50 8.03
N GLU A 56 -23.25 -0.72 8.84
CA GLU A 56 -22.54 0.48 8.38
C GLU A 56 -21.38 0.13 7.44
N LEU A 57 -20.58 -0.89 7.78
CA LEU A 57 -19.51 -1.39 6.90
C LEU A 57 -20.09 -1.93 5.59
N LYS A 58 -21.21 -2.70 5.68
CA LYS A 58 -21.90 -3.18 4.51
C LYS A 58 -22.39 -2.02 3.63
N SER A 59 -23.00 -0.99 4.23
CA SER A 59 -23.43 0.20 3.51
C SER A 59 -22.28 0.90 2.79
N LEU A 60 -21.09 0.99 3.41
CA LEU A 60 -19.91 1.58 2.79
C LEU A 60 -19.37 0.72 1.66
N THR A 61 -19.30 -0.61 1.85
CA THR A 61 -18.84 -1.52 0.79
C THR A 61 -19.81 -1.57 -0.39
N ASP A 62 -21.11 -1.49 -0.15
CA ASP A 62 -22.12 -1.37 -1.22
C ASP A 62 -21.98 -0.06 -2.02
N LYS A 63 -21.42 1.00 -1.41
CA LYS A 63 -21.01 2.25 -2.09
C LYS A 63 -19.67 2.14 -2.81
N GLY A 64 -18.97 1.02 -2.74
CA GLY A 64 -17.68 0.77 -3.38
C GLY A 64 -16.45 1.07 -2.50
N PHE A 65 -16.61 1.39 -1.21
CA PHE A 65 -15.46 1.55 -0.32
C PHE A 65 -14.80 0.20 -0.04
N THR A 66 -13.48 0.14 -0.20
CA THR A 66 -12.70 -0.98 0.32
C THR A 66 -12.37 -0.76 1.78
N LEU A 67 -12.14 -1.83 2.54
CA LEU A 67 -11.74 -1.74 3.96
C LEU A 67 -10.43 -0.95 4.13
N ASP A 68 -9.50 -1.07 3.19
CA ASP A 68 -8.25 -0.30 3.19
C ASP A 68 -8.51 1.21 3.13
N VAL A 69 -9.45 1.64 2.26
CA VAL A 69 -9.84 3.06 2.14
C VAL A 69 -10.55 3.52 3.41
N ILE A 70 -11.47 2.73 3.96
CA ILE A 70 -12.18 3.08 5.21
C ILE A 70 -11.15 3.23 6.35
N THR A 71 -10.22 2.29 6.49
CA THR A 71 -9.15 2.34 7.50
C THR A 71 -8.29 3.59 7.35
N LEU A 72 -7.91 3.95 6.12
CA LEU A 72 -7.12 5.15 5.85
C LEU A 72 -7.87 6.44 6.23
N LEU A 73 -9.17 6.52 5.93
CA LEU A 73 -10.01 7.67 6.30
C LEU A 73 -10.11 7.81 7.82
N VAL A 74 -10.39 6.72 8.54
CA VAL A 74 -10.41 6.70 10.02
C VAL A 74 -9.06 7.12 10.60
N SER A 75 -7.97 6.54 10.11
CA SER A 75 -6.61 6.83 10.59
C SER A 75 -6.21 8.28 10.34
N SER A 76 -6.78 8.93 9.31
CA SER A 76 -6.55 10.35 9.04
C SER A 76 -7.33 11.30 9.95
N GLY A 77 -8.13 10.76 10.89
CA GLY A 77 -8.93 11.54 11.83
C GLY A 77 -10.29 11.99 11.28
N GLU A 78 -10.76 11.42 10.16
CA GLU A 78 -12.12 11.71 9.69
C GLU A 78 -13.16 11.07 10.62
N SER A 79 -14.23 11.81 10.90
CA SER A 79 -15.29 11.31 11.75
C SER A 79 -16.07 10.20 11.05
N LYS A 80 -16.59 9.25 11.84
CA LYS A 80 -17.48 8.19 11.36
C LYS A 80 -18.64 8.76 10.54
N GLU A 81 -19.28 9.82 11.08
CA GLU A 81 -20.41 10.48 10.47
C GLU A 81 -20.09 11.06 9.08
N ASP A 82 -18.87 11.64 8.92
CA ASP A 82 -18.45 12.20 7.64
C ASP A 82 -18.14 11.10 6.64
N ILE A 83 -17.55 9.98 7.09
CA ILE A 83 -17.29 8.82 6.23
C ILE A 83 -18.62 8.20 5.73
N LEU A 84 -19.59 8.02 6.63
CA LEU A 84 -20.91 7.45 6.27
C LEU A 84 -21.70 8.32 5.32
N LYS A 85 -21.53 9.66 5.37
CA LYS A 85 -22.18 10.60 4.44
C LYS A 85 -21.58 10.60 3.04
N ARG A 86 -20.39 10.03 2.86
CA ARG A 86 -19.73 9.97 1.56
C ARG A 86 -20.64 9.21 0.58
N GLU A 87 -20.65 9.70 -0.65
CA GLU A 87 -21.39 9.08 -1.74
C GLU A 87 -20.57 7.94 -2.36
N PHE A 88 -20.95 7.52 -3.56
CA PHE A 88 -20.30 6.46 -4.33
C PHE A 88 -18.77 6.62 -4.43
N VAL A 89 -18.05 5.49 -4.48
CA VAL A 89 -16.60 5.41 -4.72
C VAL A 89 -16.35 4.71 -6.03
N SER A 90 -15.55 5.33 -6.88
CA SER A 90 -14.92 4.63 -7.99
C SER A 90 -13.55 4.13 -7.54
N ASN A 91 -13.26 2.87 -7.79
CA ASN A 91 -11.94 2.30 -7.54
C ASN A 91 -11.45 1.47 -8.72
N SER A 92 -10.14 1.29 -8.78
CA SER A 92 -9.47 0.42 -9.73
C SER A 92 -8.32 -0.27 -9.03
N THR A 93 -8.24 -1.59 -9.19
CA THR A 93 -7.19 -2.41 -8.59
C THR A 93 -6.40 -3.12 -9.67
N LYS A 94 -5.09 -3.13 -9.53
CA LYS A 94 -4.17 -3.89 -10.37
C LYS A 94 -3.27 -4.78 -9.52
N TYR A 95 -2.88 -5.91 -10.09
CA TYR A 95 -2.05 -6.93 -9.45
C TYR A 95 -0.74 -7.04 -10.21
N TYR A 96 0.36 -7.08 -9.46
CA TYR A 96 1.70 -7.09 -10.04
C TYR A 96 2.53 -8.20 -9.45
N ILE A 97 3.26 -8.89 -10.32
CA ILE A 97 4.32 -9.81 -9.95
C ILE A 97 5.64 -9.17 -10.35
N THR A 98 6.53 -9.02 -9.39
CA THR A 98 7.86 -8.46 -9.60
C THR A 98 8.89 -9.57 -9.43
N THR A 99 9.67 -9.84 -10.48
CA THR A 99 10.77 -10.80 -10.45
C THR A 99 12.09 -10.06 -10.51
N THR A 100 12.92 -10.25 -9.50
CA THR A 100 14.27 -9.68 -9.43
C THR A 100 15.29 -10.80 -9.60
N ILE A 101 16.14 -10.69 -10.61
CA ILE A 101 17.21 -11.64 -10.90
C ILE A 101 18.52 -11.05 -10.39
N ASN A 102 19.08 -11.69 -9.36
CA ASN A 102 20.42 -11.40 -8.87
C ASN A 102 21.41 -12.19 -9.72
N ASN A 103 22.22 -11.53 -10.54
CA ASN A 103 23.20 -12.22 -11.36
C ASN A 103 24.41 -12.65 -10.51
N PRO A 104 24.58 -13.97 -10.20
CA PRO A 104 25.65 -14.43 -9.33
C PRO A 104 27.04 -14.27 -9.96
N PHE A 105 27.15 -14.11 -11.29
CA PHE A 105 28.43 -13.88 -11.96
C PHE A 105 29.00 -12.51 -11.65
N ILE A 106 28.22 -11.57 -11.13
CA ILE A 106 28.63 -10.20 -10.84
C ILE A 106 29.04 -10.07 -9.37
N GLN A 107 28.59 -10.94 -8.47
CA GLN A 107 29.05 -10.96 -7.08
C GLN A 107 30.53 -11.32 -6.92
N LYS A 108 31.15 -12.07 -7.86
CA LYS A 108 32.58 -12.41 -7.80
C LYS A 108 33.52 -11.23 -8.06
N ASP A 109 33.01 -10.17 -8.72
CA ASP A 109 33.83 -8.98 -9.01
C ASP A 109 33.83 -7.94 -7.88
N TYR A 110 33.13 -8.18 -6.77
CA TYR A 110 33.18 -7.29 -5.59
C TYR A 110 34.59 -7.23 -4.91
N LEU A 111 35.48 -8.17 -5.22
CA LEU A 111 36.85 -8.16 -4.72
C LEU A 111 37.79 -7.26 -5.56
N ASN A 112 37.35 -6.82 -6.74
CA ASN A 112 38.10 -5.85 -7.55
C ASN A 112 37.40 -4.48 -7.48
N MET A 113 37.95 -3.55 -6.73
CA MET A 113 37.43 -2.21 -6.40
C MET A 113 37.10 -1.30 -7.58
N ASN A 114 37.16 -1.75 -8.82
CA ASN A 114 36.86 -0.98 -10.03
C ASN A 114 35.70 -1.52 -10.89
N SER A 115 35.01 -2.58 -10.49
CA SER A 115 33.87 -3.07 -11.25
C SER A 115 32.63 -2.27 -10.90
N LYS A 116 31.97 -1.70 -11.90
CA LYS A 116 30.60 -1.18 -11.77
C LYS A 116 29.68 -2.36 -11.44
N ALA A 117 29.35 -2.55 -10.15
CA ALA A 117 28.37 -3.54 -9.76
C ALA A 117 27.11 -3.37 -10.60
N SER A 118 26.75 -4.36 -11.41
CA SER A 118 25.52 -4.29 -12.17
C SER A 118 24.34 -4.32 -11.20
N LEU A 119 23.32 -3.55 -11.54
CA LEU A 119 22.07 -3.55 -10.81
C LEU A 119 21.34 -4.88 -11.05
N PRO A 120 20.59 -5.37 -10.07
CA PRO A 120 19.69 -6.50 -10.30
C PRO A 120 18.75 -6.17 -11.47
N VAL A 121 18.44 -7.16 -12.26
CA VAL A 121 17.43 -7.01 -13.34
C VAL A 121 16.08 -7.29 -12.73
N THR A 122 15.25 -6.27 -12.64
CA THR A 122 13.89 -6.38 -12.11
C THR A 122 12.89 -6.20 -13.24
N SER A 123 11.95 -7.14 -13.36
CA SER A 123 10.80 -7.06 -14.24
C SER A 123 9.51 -6.96 -13.41
N VAL A 124 8.57 -6.15 -13.88
CA VAL A 124 7.23 -6.04 -13.32
C VAL A 124 6.23 -6.50 -14.37
N GLU A 125 5.37 -7.43 -14.00
CA GLU A 125 4.29 -7.95 -14.82
C GLU A 125 2.95 -7.61 -14.16
N GLU A 126 2.02 -7.00 -14.91
CA GLU A 126 0.62 -6.91 -14.49
C GLU A 126 -0.06 -8.21 -14.84
N VAL A 127 -0.81 -8.77 -13.90
CA VAL A 127 -1.53 -10.04 -14.07
C VAL A 127 -2.99 -9.90 -13.66
N SER A 128 -3.83 -10.86 -14.06
CA SER A 128 -5.21 -10.92 -13.60
C SER A 128 -5.28 -11.27 -12.10
N TYR A 129 -6.47 -11.04 -11.50
CA TYR A 129 -6.74 -11.44 -10.12
C TYR A 129 -6.50 -12.93 -9.92
N GLU A 130 -7.04 -13.77 -10.83
CA GLU A 130 -6.96 -15.21 -10.75
C GLU A 130 -5.52 -15.70 -10.86
N GLU A 131 -4.77 -15.18 -11.82
CA GLU A 131 -3.37 -15.52 -12.04
C GLU A 131 -2.49 -15.10 -10.86
N TYR A 132 -2.75 -13.92 -10.29
CA TYR A 132 -2.04 -13.42 -9.11
C TYR A 132 -2.14 -14.41 -7.94
N TRP A 133 -3.36 -14.81 -7.60
CA TRP A 133 -3.60 -15.71 -6.48
C TRP A 133 -3.13 -17.14 -6.75
N GLN A 134 -3.24 -17.60 -8.00
CA GLN A 134 -2.70 -18.90 -8.39
C GLN A 134 -1.18 -18.94 -8.23
N ARG A 135 -0.46 -17.96 -8.79
CA ARG A 135 1.01 -17.93 -8.70
C ARG A 135 1.49 -17.69 -7.26
N LEU A 136 0.81 -16.85 -6.49
CA LEU A 136 1.14 -16.65 -5.08
C LEU A 136 1.03 -17.94 -4.28
N LYS A 137 -0.03 -18.71 -4.50
CA LYS A 137 -0.21 -20.02 -3.87
C LYS A 137 0.86 -21.03 -4.30
N GLU A 138 1.19 -21.10 -5.58
CA GLU A 138 2.24 -21.97 -6.10
C GLU A 138 3.61 -21.64 -5.51
N ASP A 139 3.92 -20.35 -5.31
CA ASP A 139 5.16 -19.91 -4.69
C ASP A 139 5.17 -20.20 -3.18
N ASP A 140 4.05 -20.07 -2.47
CA ASP A 140 3.93 -20.41 -1.05
C ASP A 140 4.09 -21.93 -0.81
N GLU A 141 3.56 -22.76 -1.71
CA GLU A 141 3.75 -24.21 -1.67
C GLU A 141 5.20 -24.64 -1.99
N ARG A 142 5.96 -23.81 -2.74
CA ARG A 142 7.38 -24.06 -3.06
C ARG A 142 8.35 -23.64 -1.96
N VAL A 143 7.89 -22.96 -0.91
CA VAL A 143 8.74 -22.51 0.22
C VAL A 143 9.16 -23.70 1.07
N THR A 144 9.98 -24.57 0.50
CA THR A 144 10.85 -25.47 1.22
C THR A 144 12.28 -24.94 1.12
N ILE A 145 12.70 -24.29 2.20
CA ILE A 145 14.10 -23.91 2.45
C ILE A 145 14.65 -22.84 1.50
N TYR A 146 14.52 -21.57 1.91
CA TYR A 146 15.34 -20.50 1.34
C TYR A 146 16.81 -20.83 1.57
N SER A 147 17.50 -21.24 0.51
CA SER A 147 18.95 -21.22 0.50
C SER A 147 19.40 -19.81 0.10
N ASP A 148 20.44 -19.28 0.73
CA ASP A 148 21.07 -17.98 0.39
C ASP A 148 21.61 -17.91 -1.06
N SER A 149 21.37 -18.94 -1.86
CA SER A 149 21.90 -19.12 -3.22
C SER A 149 20.87 -18.86 -4.32
N ASP A 150 19.61 -18.47 -4.00
CA ASP A 150 18.61 -18.23 -5.03
C ASP A 150 18.96 -17.00 -5.85
N SER A 151 19.21 -17.23 -7.14
CA SER A 151 19.57 -16.20 -8.11
C SER A 151 18.40 -15.31 -8.51
N SER A 152 17.18 -15.60 -8.05
CA SER A 152 15.98 -14.83 -8.33
C SER A 152 15.04 -14.79 -7.12
N SER A 153 14.23 -13.74 -7.06
CA SER A 153 13.20 -13.59 -6.04
C SER A 153 11.94 -12.99 -6.66
N THR A 154 10.79 -13.41 -6.19
CA THR A 154 9.48 -12.95 -6.64
C THR A 154 8.79 -12.18 -5.51
N SER A 155 8.13 -11.09 -5.83
CA SER A 155 7.27 -10.36 -4.89
C SER A 155 5.93 -10.02 -5.53
N TYR A 156 4.89 -10.05 -4.71
CA TYR A 156 3.50 -9.88 -5.11
C TYR A 156 2.93 -8.61 -4.49
N LYS A 157 2.35 -7.74 -5.33
CA LYS A 157 1.80 -6.46 -4.90
C LYS A 157 0.43 -6.22 -5.52
N LYS A 158 -0.46 -5.66 -4.72
CA LYS A 158 -1.75 -5.14 -5.16
C LYS A 158 -1.75 -3.62 -5.00
N MET A 159 -2.13 -2.88 -6.04
CA MET A 159 -2.29 -1.43 -5.97
C MET A 159 -3.74 -1.06 -6.28
N THR A 160 -4.36 -0.31 -5.37
CA THR A 160 -5.74 0.17 -5.51
C THR A 160 -5.77 1.69 -5.43
N VAL A 161 -6.27 2.33 -6.47
CA VAL A 161 -6.58 3.76 -6.47
C VAL A 161 -8.10 3.96 -6.37
N SER A 162 -8.53 4.98 -5.65
CA SER A 162 -9.95 5.31 -5.54
C SER A 162 -10.21 6.80 -5.53
N VAL A 163 -11.42 7.17 -5.96
CA VAL A 163 -11.98 8.53 -5.89
C VAL A 163 -13.31 8.46 -5.17
N SER A 164 -13.52 9.30 -4.17
CA SER A 164 -14.79 9.42 -3.45
C SER A 164 -15.20 10.88 -3.33
N LYS A 165 -16.51 11.15 -3.41
CA LYS A 165 -17.05 12.48 -3.18
C LYS A 165 -17.17 12.74 -1.68
N LYS A 166 -16.45 13.75 -1.20
CA LYS A 166 -16.45 14.16 0.21
C LYS A 166 -17.56 15.18 0.51
N SER A 167 -17.70 16.16 -0.37
CA SER A 167 -18.72 17.20 -0.29
C SER A 167 -18.91 17.84 -1.66
N THR A 168 -19.80 18.80 -1.78
CA THR A 168 -20.01 19.53 -3.04
C THR A 168 -18.70 20.15 -3.53
N GLY A 169 -18.23 19.68 -4.69
CA GLY A 169 -17.01 20.17 -5.33
C GLY A 169 -15.69 19.75 -4.66
N VAL A 170 -15.74 18.88 -3.66
CA VAL A 170 -14.53 18.32 -3.02
C VAL A 170 -14.55 16.80 -3.11
N TYR A 171 -13.44 16.24 -3.57
CA TYR A 171 -13.25 14.79 -3.72
C TYR A 171 -12.02 14.37 -2.95
N THR A 172 -12.01 13.14 -2.44
CA THR A 172 -10.82 12.52 -1.86
C THR A 172 -10.30 11.47 -2.82
N VAL A 173 -9.00 11.52 -3.10
CA VAL A 173 -8.27 10.50 -3.85
C VAL A 173 -7.38 9.71 -2.91
N ASN A 174 -7.33 8.38 -3.10
CA ASN A 174 -6.54 7.47 -2.28
C ASN A 174 -5.74 6.54 -3.18
N ASN A 175 -4.55 6.14 -2.73
CA ASN A 175 -3.77 5.06 -3.32
C ASN A 175 -3.27 4.14 -2.19
N VAL A 176 -3.45 2.86 -2.36
CA VAL A 176 -3.04 1.82 -1.41
C VAL A 176 -2.22 0.79 -2.15
N VAL A 177 -1.01 0.53 -1.67
CA VAL A 177 -0.14 -0.55 -2.16
C VAL A 177 0.04 -1.56 -1.05
N ASP A 178 -0.37 -2.79 -1.30
CA ASP A 178 -0.34 -3.91 -0.38
C ASP A 178 0.60 -4.99 -0.91
N TRP A 179 1.59 -5.35 -0.13
CA TRP A 179 2.53 -6.41 -0.45
C TRP A 179 2.02 -7.72 0.14
N SER A 180 1.82 -8.74 -0.69
CA SER A 180 1.43 -10.07 -0.22
C SER A 180 2.62 -10.95 0.14
N THR A 181 3.84 -10.51 -0.19
CA THR A 181 5.11 -11.18 0.17
C THR A 181 6.07 -10.16 0.78
N GLY A 182 7.02 -10.65 1.54
CA GLY A 182 8.03 -9.79 2.17
C GLY A 182 8.89 -9.03 1.16
N ALA A 183 9.26 -7.81 1.50
CA ALA A 183 10.18 -7.01 0.71
C ALA A 183 11.58 -7.64 0.71
N LEU A 184 12.35 -7.44 -0.38
CA LEU A 184 13.75 -7.86 -0.45
C LEU A 184 14.69 -6.92 0.33
N ASN A 185 14.28 -5.67 0.45
CA ASN A 185 14.99 -4.63 1.15
C ASN A 185 14.01 -3.63 1.77
N THR A 186 14.51 -2.82 2.69
CA THR A 186 13.76 -1.76 3.39
C THR A 186 14.18 -0.38 2.94
N ASN A 187 14.46 -0.20 1.65
CA ASN A 187 14.78 1.09 1.07
C ASN A 187 13.56 2.01 0.96
N GLU A 188 13.77 3.21 0.45
CA GLU A 188 12.71 4.20 0.29
C GLU A 188 11.76 3.84 -0.87
N ASP A 189 10.48 3.81 -0.60
CA ASP A 189 9.43 3.63 -1.60
C ASP A 189 8.73 4.95 -1.88
N ILE A 190 8.28 5.12 -3.12
CA ILE A 190 7.51 6.28 -3.54
C ILE A 190 6.10 5.84 -3.92
N ILE A 191 5.10 6.39 -3.25
CA ILE A 191 3.69 6.24 -3.61
C ILE A 191 3.14 7.61 -4.02
N GLY A 192 2.29 7.65 -5.05
CA GLY A 192 1.75 8.91 -5.57
C GLY A 192 0.36 8.74 -6.16
N ILE A 193 -0.32 9.88 -6.38
CA ILE A 193 -1.58 9.90 -7.10
C ILE A 193 -1.50 11.03 -8.13
N GLY A 194 -1.57 10.66 -9.42
CA GLY A 194 -1.74 11.59 -10.51
C GLY A 194 -3.22 11.93 -10.70
N ILE A 195 -3.55 13.19 -10.91
CA ILE A 195 -4.91 13.64 -11.17
C ILE A 195 -5.02 14.36 -12.52
N ASN A 196 -6.23 14.48 -13.05
CA ASN A 196 -6.43 15.18 -14.32
C ASN A 196 -6.10 16.68 -14.22
N GLY A 197 -5.67 17.27 -15.33
CA GLY A 197 -5.15 18.64 -15.39
C GLY A 197 -6.11 19.75 -14.96
N ASN A 198 -7.41 19.45 -14.92
CA ASN A 198 -8.46 20.38 -14.53
C ASN A 198 -8.87 20.28 -13.05
N THR A 199 -8.09 19.56 -12.26
CA THR A 199 -8.24 19.43 -10.81
C THR A 199 -6.97 19.88 -10.10
N SER A 200 -7.10 20.28 -8.85
CA SER A 200 -5.96 20.68 -8.00
C SER A 200 -6.03 20.03 -6.63
N PRO A 201 -4.89 19.58 -6.10
CA PRO A 201 -4.79 19.12 -4.72
C PRO A 201 -5.11 20.25 -3.72
N LEU A 202 -5.75 19.89 -2.61
CA LEU A 202 -5.96 20.78 -1.48
C LEU A 202 -4.87 20.53 -0.45
N ARG A 203 -4.00 21.55 -0.30
CA ARG A 203 -2.88 21.49 0.63
C ARG A 203 -3.35 21.38 2.08
N GLY A 204 -2.67 20.55 2.87
CA GLY A 204 -2.99 20.33 4.28
C GLY A 204 -3.97 19.19 4.51
N THR A 205 -4.43 18.53 3.45
CA THR A 205 -5.34 17.37 3.52
C THR A 205 -4.62 16.04 3.29
N GLU A 206 -3.31 16.09 3.05
CA GLU A 206 -2.47 14.94 2.80
C GLU A 206 -2.32 14.11 4.07
N TYR A 207 -2.48 12.81 3.91
CA TYR A 207 -2.24 11.85 4.96
C TYR A 207 -1.76 10.52 4.35
N GLY A 208 -0.83 9.89 5.00
CA GLY A 208 -0.31 8.59 4.59
C GLY A 208 -0.04 7.69 5.79
N THR A 209 -0.03 6.40 5.53
CA THR A 209 0.33 5.38 6.53
C THR A 209 1.23 4.32 5.92
N GLN A 210 2.07 3.75 6.75
CA GLN A 210 2.74 2.48 6.47
C GLN A 210 2.39 1.51 7.60
N VAL A 211 1.85 0.36 7.26
CA VAL A 211 1.53 -0.72 8.17
C VAL A 211 2.46 -1.89 7.88
N VAL A 212 3.10 -2.40 8.91
CA VAL A 212 3.97 -3.60 8.84
C VAL A 212 3.31 -4.73 9.58
N ARG A 213 3.26 -5.89 8.94
CA ARG A 213 2.71 -7.13 9.51
C ARG A 213 3.70 -8.28 9.36
N SER A 214 3.59 -9.28 10.22
CA SER A 214 4.29 -10.56 10.02
C SER A 214 3.78 -11.22 8.73
N ALA A 215 4.68 -11.68 7.88
CA ALA A 215 4.31 -12.40 6.65
C ALA A 215 3.68 -13.78 6.95
N VAL A 216 4.02 -14.38 8.10
CA VAL A 216 3.54 -15.72 8.48
C VAL A 216 2.19 -15.66 9.19
N SER A 217 2.08 -14.77 10.19
CA SER A 217 0.89 -14.72 11.06
C SER A 217 -0.05 -13.57 10.73
N LEU A 218 0.34 -12.67 9.83
CA LEU A 218 -0.35 -11.42 9.49
C LEU A 218 -0.62 -10.51 10.70
N THR A 219 0.01 -10.80 11.85
CA THR A 219 -0.11 -9.95 13.03
C THR A 219 0.52 -8.60 12.78
N HIS A 220 -0.15 -7.56 13.26
CA HIS A 220 0.34 -6.20 13.23
C HIS A 220 1.65 -6.07 14.03
N LEU A 221 2.66 -5.45 13.44
CA LEU A 221 3.95 -5.19 14.07
C LEU A 221 4.12 -3.69 14.35
N GLN A 222 3.87 -2.85 13.34
CA GLN A 222 4.07 -1.41 13.44
C GLN A 222 3.16 -0.63 12.50
N THR A 223 2.81 0.59 12.89
CA THR A 223 2.18 1.59 12.01
C THR A 223 2.97 2.90 12.09
N ILE A 224 3.24 3.50 10.95
CA ILE A 224 3.81 4.85 10.83
C ILE A 224 2.80 5.72 10.11
N ASN A 225 2.59 6.93 10.65
CA ASN A 225 1.68 7.91 10.11
C ASN A 225 2.46 9.10 9.55
N TYR A 226 2.06 9.58 8.38
CA TYR A 226 2.62 10.73 7.69
C TYR A 226 1.54 11.80 7.59
N SER A 227 1.48 12.70 8.58
CA SER A 227 0.58 13.86 8.54
C SER A 227 0.98 14.83 7.43
N SER A 228 0.12 15.79 7.12
CA SER A 228 0.40 16.83 6.11
C SER A 228 1.63 17.70 6.44
N SER A 229 2.13 17.70 7.68
CA SER A 229 3.36 18.39 8.09
C SER A 229 4.63 17.57 7.84
N SER A 230 4.54 16.29 7.50
CA SER A 230 5.71 15.44 7.26
C SER A 230 6.56 15.97 6.09
N SER A 231 7.88 15.94 6.27
CA SER A 231 8.84 16.28 5.21
C SER A 231 8.94 15.22 4.10
N LYS A 232 8.32 14.07 4.27
CA LYS A 232 8.29 12.99 3.29
C LYS A 232 7.37 13.27 2.10
N TRP A 233 6.51 14.30 2.19
CA TRP A 233 5.64 14.71 1.09
C TRP A 233 6.38 15.51 0.02
N ASN A 234 6.20 15.13 -1.23
CA ASN A 234 6.49 15.98 -2.38
C ASN A 234 5.17 16.56 -2.94
N ARG A 235 5.15 17.88 -3.13
CA ARG A 235 3.99 18.66 -3.61
C ARG A 235 4.27 19.42 -4.90
N ASN A 236 5.36 19.09 -5.58
CA ASN A 236 5.69 19.66 -6.88
C ASN A 236 4.91 18.89 -7.96
N GLY A 237 3.84 19.47 -8.47
CA GLY A 237 2.88 18.79 -9.34
C GLY A 237 1.75 18.14 -8.53
N ASP A 238 1.43 16.90 -8.84
CA ASP A 238 0.53 16.09 -8.04
C ASP A 238 1.28 15.53 -6.81
N TYR A 239 0.55 15.08 -5.79
CA TYR A 239 1.19 14.77 -4.52
C TYR A 239 1.68 13.33 -4.45
N GLY A 240 2.85 13.18 -3.85
CA GLY A 240 3.45 11.89 -3.54
C GLY A 240 4.11 11.87 -2.17
N LEU A 241 4.26 10.68 -1.63
CA LEU A 241 4.87 10.37 -0.37
C LEU A 241 6.07 9.45 -0.60
N ALA A 242 7.25 9.82 -0.08
CA ALA A 242 8.40 8.93 0.03
C ALA A 242 8.42 8.33 1.43
N ALA A 243 8.49 7.03 1.55
CA ALA A 243 8.49 6.33 2.82
C ALA A 243 9.57 5.25 2.83
N ASP A 244 10.49 5.32 3.80
CA ASP A 244 11.41 4.20 4.04
C ASP A 244 10.59 3.01 4.51
N LEU A 245 10.76 1.84 3.90
CA LEU A 245 10.16 0.62 4.40
C LEU A 245 10.80 0.29 5.75
N VAL A 246 9.99 0.27 6.79
CA VAL A 246 10.50 0.03 8.15
C VAL A 246 10.58 -1.44 8.49
N ASP A 247 11.61 -1.81 9.25
CA ASP A 247 11.68 -3.12 9.88
C ASP A 247 10.78 -3.14 11.12
N GLY A 248 9.77 -4.00 11.12
CA GLY A 248 8.87 -4.21 12.27
C GLY A 248 9.49 -4.95 13.45
N GLY A 249 10.82 -5.09 13.48
CA GLY A 249 11.57 -5.63 14.61
C GLY A 249 11.72 -7.15 14.62
N LEU A 250 11.36 -7.84 13.53
CA LEU A 250 11.57 -9.30 13.46
C LEU A 250 13.00 -9.73 13.08
N GLY A 251 13.88 -8.76 12.73
CA GLY A 251 15.22 -9.04 12.26
C GLY A 251 15.29 -9.79 10.92
N CYS A 252 14.17 -9.95 10.25
CA CYS A 252 14.04 -10.63 8.96
C CYS A 252 13.11 -9.81 8.07
N VAL A 253 13.67 -9.11 7.09
CA VAL A 253 12.91 -8.25 6.17
C VAL A 253 11.87 -9.05 5.37
N ARG A 254 12.23 -10.25 4.91
CA ARG A 254 11.34 -11.12 4.14
C ARG A 254 10.21 -11.74 4.98
N CYS A 255 10.33 -11.69 6.32
CA CYS A 255 9.31 -12.19 7.23
C CYS A 255 8.19 -11.16 7.50
N GLN A 256 8.18 -10.05 6.77
CA GLN A 256 7.28 -8.93 6.98
C GLN A 256 6.65 -8.51 5.65
N VAL A 257 5.37 -8.17 5.70
CA VAL A 257 4.64 -7.58 4.58
C VAL A 257 4.29 -6.13 4.91
N HIS A 258 4.28 -5.30 3.89
CA HIS A 258 4.06 -3.87 4.02
C HIS A 258 2.78 -3.45 3.30
N LYS A 259 2.06 -2.52 3.92
CA LYS A 259 0.98 -1.80 3.26
C LYS A 259 1.27 -0.30 3.37
N ILE A 260 1.42 0.36 2.23
CA ILE A 260 1.63 1.81 2.16
C ILE A 260 0.37 2.43 1.56
N SER A 261 -0.13 3.46 2.21
CA SER A 261 -1.34 4.15 1.77
C SER A 261 -1.15 5.66 1.83
N MET A 262 -1.77 6.36 0.90
CA MET A 262 -1.84 7.82 0.93
C MET A 262 -3.19 8.32 0.44
N LYS A 263 -3.57 9.52 0.91
CA LYS A 263 -4.73 10.26 0.43
C LYS A 263 -4.47 11.76 0.43
N TYR A 264 -5.25 12.47 -0.35
CA TYR A 264 -5.47 13.91 -0.22
C TYR A 264 -6.79 14.31 -0.87
N ASP A 265 -7.28 15.50 -0.52
CA ASP A 265 -8.48 16.05 -1.13
C ASP A 265 -8.12 16.86 -2.38
N ILE A 266 -9.04 16.90 -3.33
CA ILE A 266 -8.92 17.64 -4.60
C ILE A 266 -10.18 18.42 -4.89
N LYS A 267 -10.06 19.43 -5.73
CA LYS A 267 -11.19 20.19 -6.26
C LYS A 267 -11.04 20.45 -7.76
N PRO A 268 -12.14 20.48 -8.53
CA PRO A 268 -12.15 20.97 -9.90
C PRO A 268 -11.76 22.44 -9.96
N ASN A 269 -10.92 22.82 -10.94
CA ASN A 269 -10.50 24.21 -11.18
C ASN A 269 -11.53 25.01 -11.96
N VAL A 270 -12.34 24.30 -12.75
CA VAL A 270 -13.36 24.88 -13.62
C VAL A 270 -14.66 24.11 -13.53
N SER A 271 -15.79 24.77 -13.77
CA SER A 271 -17.12 24.18 -13.70
C SER A 271 -17.38 23.13 -14.78
N SER A 272 -16.66 23.21 -15.90
CA SER A 272 -16.79 22.31 -17.06
C SER A 272 -16.13 20.94 -16.86
N VAL A 273 -15.44 20.69 -15.74
CA VAL A 273 -14.95 19.34 -15.42
C VAL A 273 -16.15 18.42 -15.25
N SER A 274 -16.24 17.38 -16.04
CA SER A 274 -17.30 16.37 -15.99
C SER A 274 -16.85 15.07 -15.30
N LEU A 275 -15.53 14.81 -15.31
CA LEU A 275 -14.94 13.60 -14.78
C LEU A 275 -13.77 13.96 -13.85
N ILE A 276 -13.69 13.24 -12.75
CA ILE A 276 -12.56 13.27 -11.80
C ILE A 276 -11.76 12.00 -12.00
N ASP A 277 -10.49 12.14 -12.39
CA ASP A 277 -9.58 11.03 -12.63
C ASP A 277 -8.51 10.97 -11.56
N ALA A 278 -8.17 9.75 -11.13
CA ALA A 278 -7.02 9.48 -10.27
C ALA A 278 -6.24 8.26 -10.79
N TYR A 279 -4.93 8.39 -10.86
CA TYR A 279 -3.99 7.36 -11.29
C TYR A 279 -3.07 7.02 -10.13
N GLY A 280 -3.06 5.74 -9.71
CA GLY A 280 -2.17 5.27 -8.67
C GLY A 280 -0.75 5.08 -9.21
N HIS A 281 0.24 5.62 -8.51
CA HIS A 281 1.65 5.47 -8.87
C HIS A 281 2.41 4.83 -7.70
N TYR A 282 3.35 3.95 -8.03
CA TYR A 282 4.23 3.33 -7.06
C TYR A 282 5.57 2.97 -7.67
N ALA A 283 6.65 3.26 -6.95
CA ALA A 283 7.99 2.85 -7.29
C ALA A 283 8.74 2.34 -6.06
N HIS A 284 9.32 1.14 -6.16
CA HIS A 284 10.14 0.51 -5.14
C HIS A 284 11.62 0.79 -5.40
N GLN A 285 12.37 1.17 -4.38
CA GLN A 285 13.81 1.39 -4.49
C GLN A 285 14.58 0.07 -4.33
N GLU A 286 15.15 -0.41 -5.42
CA GLU A 286 15.89 -1.68 -5.46
C GLU A 286 17.24 -1.62 -4.76
N LYS A 287 17.84 -0.44 -4.70
CA LYS A 287 19.16 -0.24 -4.09
C LYS A 287 19.21 1.08 -3.34
N SER A 288 19.66 1.03 -2.10
CA SER A 288 19.90 2.23 -1.30
C SER A 288 20.91 3.16 -1.98
N VAL A 289 20.62 4.45 -1.96
CA VAL A 289 21.48 5.53 -2.46
C VAL A 289 21.78 6.50 -1.33
N SER A 290 22.93 7.13 -1.37
CA SER A 290 23.43 7.98 -0.29
C SER A 290 22.63 9.27 -0.07
N ILE A 291 21.76 9.64 -1.00
CA ILE A 291 20.98 10.88 -0.99
C ILE A 291 19.53 10.50 -1.27
N SER A 292 18.61 10.97 -0.43
CA SER A 292 17.19 10.82 -0.67
C SER A 292 16.82 11.38 -2.04
N PRO A 293 16.21 10.61 -2.94
CA PRO A 293 15.92 11.05 -4.29
C PRO A 293 14.86 12.17 -4.28
N SER A 294 15.08 13.18 -5.08
CA SER A 294 13.99 14.08 -5.43
C SER A 294 13.08 13.41 -6.46
N PHE A 295 11.78 13.51 -6.28
CA PHE A 295 10.80 12.93 -7.19
C PHE A 295 9.67 13.90 -7.49
N THR A 296 8.91 13.63 -8.53
CA THR A 296 7.71 14.37 -8.91
C THR A 296 6.67 13.40 -9.42
N ILE A 297 5.43 13.56 -8.99
CA ILE A 297 4.30 12.84 -9.57
C ILE A 297 3.78 13.68 -10.73
N SER A 298 3.84 13.11 -11.91
CA SER A 298 3.30 13.73 -13.12
C SER A 298 1.78 13.64 -13.14
N LYS A 299 1.14 14.63 -13.77
CA LYS A 299 -0.33 14.63 -13.93
C LYS A 299 -0.79 13.42 -14.76
N GLY A 300 -1.89 12.83 -14.32
CA GLY A 300 -2.50 11.69 -14.98
C GLY A 300 -1.60 10.46 -14.98
N VAL A 301 -1.53 9.78 -16.12
CA VAL A 301 -0.86 8.49 -16.32
C VAL A 301 0.65 8.57 -16.50
N LEU A 302 1.25 9.76 -16.59
CA LEU A 302 2.67 9.92 -16.99
C LEU A 302 3.67 9.31 -15.99
N GLY A 303 3.28 9.06 -14.74
CA GLY A 303 4.08 8.30 -13.80
C GLY A 303 4.95 9.12 -12.86
N ILE A 304 5.92 8.46 -12.26
CA ILE A 304 6.87 9.03 -11.32
C ILE A 304 8.13 9.42 -12.07
N SER A 305 8.57 10.67 -11.90
CA SER A 305 9.90 11.09 -12.30
C SER A 305 10.77 11.18 -11.05
N VAL A 306 11.87 10.45 -10.99
CA VAL A 306 12.77 10.43 -9.84
C VAL A 306 14.20 10.69 -10.28
N SER A 307 14.98 11.47 -9.50
CA SER A 307 16.33 11.90 -9.87
C SER A 307 17.33 10.75 -10.08
N GLN A 308 17.03 9.59 -9.58
CA GLN A 308 17.88 8.39 -9.69
C GLN A 308 17.06 7.20 -10.19
N GLN A 309 16.31 7.41 -11.27
CA GLN A 309 15.37 6.44 -11.88
C GLN A 309 15.91 5.01 -11.97
N LYS A 310 17.19 4.84 -12.29
CA LYS A 310 17.82 3.53 -12.46
C LYS A 310 17.84 2.65 -11.20
N TYR A 311 17.56 3.21 -10.03
CA TYR A 311 17.51 2.48 -8.76
C TYR A 311 16.08 2.20 -8.32
N PHE A 312 15.08 2.62 -9.11
CA PHE A 312 13.68 2.44 -8.80
C PHE A 312 12.99 1.57 -9.84
N THR A 313 12.16 0.66 -9.38
CA THR A 313 11.26 -0.14 -10.20
C THR A 313 9.85 0.42 -10.06
N GLU A 314 9.35 1.04 -11.13
CA GLU A 314 7.99 1.56 -11.19
C GLU A 314 7.01 0.46 -11.61
N HIS A 315 5.84 0.42 -10.96
CA HIS A 315 4.79 -0.55 -11.24
C HIS A 315 3.82 0.04 -12.29
N ARG A 316 3.79 -0.58 -13.47
CA ARG A 316 2.98 -0.19 -14.62
C ARG A 316 2.23 -1.39 -15.21
N PRO A 317 1.08 -1.18 -15.90
CA PRO A 317 0.35 0.08 -16.01
C PRO A 317 -0.32 0.48 -14.69
N GLN A 318 -0.56 1.76 -14.49
CA GLN A 318 -1.16 2.29 -13.27
C GLN A 318 -2.66 1.92 -13.18
N PRO A 319 -3.22 1.65 -11.98
CA PRO A 319 -4.66 1.63 -11.79
C PRO A 319 -5.23 3.03 -12.01
N HIS A 320 -6.42 3.09 -12.60
CA HIS A 320 -7.12 4.33 -12.93
C HIS A 320 -8.55 4.27 -12.42
N ALA A 321 -8.88 5.14 -11.49
CA ALA A 321 -10.24 5.36 -11.02
C ALA A 321 -10.81 6.64 -11.62
N GLN A 322 -12.07 6.59 -12.05
CA GLN A 322 -12.76 7.71 -12.68
C GLN A 322 -14.16 7.84 -12.12
N MET A 323 -14.55 9.05 -11.78
CA MET A 323 -15.85 9.37 -11.18
C MET A 323 -16.50 10.55 -11.90
N PRO A 324 -17.78 10.47 -12.26
CA PRO A 324 -18.56 11.64 -12.67
C PRO A 324 -18.59 12.70 -11.56
N LYS A 325 -18.55 13.98 -11.98
CA LYS A 325 -18.61 15.13 -11.06
C LYS A 325 -19.99 15.26 -10.41
#